data_7dfd7f9ad623988f6a111948bbcef920
#
_entry.id   7dfd7f9ad623988f6a111948bbcef920
#
_cell.length_a   1.000
_cell.length_b   1.000
_cell.length_c   1.000
_cell.angle_alpha   90.00
_cell.angle_beta   90.00
_cell.angle_gamma   90.00
#
_symmetry.space_group_name_H-M   'P 1'
#
loop_
_entity.id
_entity.type
_entity.pdbx_description
1 polymer ?
#
loop_
_entity_poly.entity_id
_entity_poly.type
_entity_poly.pdbx_seq_one_letter_code
_entity_poly.pdbx_strand_id
1 'polypeptide(L)'
;MIEEKKIFAIIILLMSVCIAFAQQQIVKDNHGRTMQINIPDAPEIMTETGAGYAGTKSYVKENDVDVVAVPMEMEEETVAVGRLINRISGSLCLSYNPEVQKHIDKYVRQGRRSTSCLLARASYYNPIFEEALLYYGLPLELKYLPVIESGLNPKAVSGKGAAGLWQLMPATGRQYNLQINTFVDERLDPIKSSYAAARLLADLYKRFGDWSLVLAAYNCGPTRVSNAIEKTGNNTDFWQIYELLPKETRGYVPAFIAANYVMNCYAEYNILPEPTGLPERAGRVVVTEDVSLTKIANVLNMDVADLRALNPQYRQDIVKTTEGAATLLLPSEKVKCFTDNVSQLYESSKNTEEQQLEMTARIEKETMHNPHS
;
A
#
# COMPACT_ATOMS: atom_id res chain seq x y z
N MET A 1 36.63 14.72 -30.08
CA MET A 1 35.31 14.63 -30.76
C MET A 1 34.86 13.22 -31.13
N ILE A 2 35.72 12.29 -31.55
CA ILE A 2 35.34 10.90 -31.86
C ILE A 2 35.27 10.02 -30.59
N GLU A 3 36.13 10.28 -29.59
CA GLU A 3 36.11 9.56 -28.32
C GLU A 3 34.93 9.94 -27.41
N GLU A 4 34.56 11.21 -27.37
CA GLU A 4 33.40 11.65 -26.58
C GLU A 4 32.07 11.04 -27.07
N LYS A 5 31.90 10.87 -28.39
CA LYS A 5 30.73 10.18 -28.95
C LYS A 5 30.70 8.69 -28.62
N LYS A 6 31.86 8.02 -28.48
CA LYS A 6 31.93 6.62 -28.06
C LYS A 6 31.61 6.46 -26.58
N ILE A 7 32.08 7.36 -25.72
CA ILE A 7 31.76 7.36 -24.30
C ILE A 7 30.26 7.63 -24.08
N PHE A 8 29.68 8.56 -24.83
CA PHE A 8 28.24 8.87 -24.75
C PHE A 8 27.38 7.67 -25.24
N ALA A 9 27.78 6.98 -26.29
CA ALA A 9 27.12 5.78 -26.77
C ALA A 9 27.20 4.61 -25.80
N ILE A 10 28.33 4.46 -25.09
CA ILE A 10 28.50 3.42 -24.06
C ILE A 10 27.65 3.73 -22.82
N ILE A 11 27.54 5.01 -22.44
CA ILE A 11 26.68 5.44 -21.32
C ILE A 11 25.20 5.21 -21.63
N ILE A 12 24.77 5.50 -22.87
CA ILE A 12 23.39 5.22 -23.33
C ILE A 12 23.12 3.72 -23.38
N LEU A 13 24.09 2.92 -23.83
CA LEU A 13 23.98 1.45 -23.88
C LEU A 13 23.92 0.85 -22.46
N LEU A 14 24.72 1.37 -21.51
CA LEU A 14 24.69 0.96 -20.11
C LEU A 14 23.39 1.40 -19.41
N MET A 15 22.85 2.57 -19.70
CA MET A 15 21.55 2.99 -19.20
C MET A 15 20.40 2.14 -19.76
N SER A 16 20.43 1.77 -21.04
CA SER A 16 19.41 0.88 -21.61
C SER A 16 19.49 -0.55 -21.06
N VAL A 17 20.68 -1.06 -20.73
CA VAL A 17 20.86 -2.35 -20.07
C VAL A 17 20.38 -2.33 -18.61
N CYS A 18 20.61 -1.22 -17.87
CA CYS A 18 20.08 -1.06 -16.51
C CYS A 18 18.55 -0.96 -16.48
N ILE A 19 17.93 -0.34 -17.47
CA ILE A 19 16.46 -0.28 -17.59
C ILE A 19 15.88 -1.64 -17.96
N ALA A 20 16.55 -2.42 -18.81
CA ALA A 20 16.11 -3.77 -19.19
C ALA A 20 16.19 -4.79 -18.04
N PHE A 21 17.08 -4.60 -17.05
CA PHE A 21 17.17 -5.48 -15.87
C PHE A 21 16.11 -5.21 -14.80
N ALA A 22 15.44 -4.06 -14.81
CA ALA A 22 14.39 -3.70 -13.86
C ALA A 22 13.01 -4.31 -14.21
N GLN A 23 12.86 -4.96 -15.36
CA GLN A 23 11.55 -5.38 -15.90
C GLN A 23 11.26 -6.87 -15.88
N GLN A 24 12.12 -7.73 -15.34
CA GLN A 24 11.84 -9.16 -15.27
C GLN A 24 11.47 -9.59 -13.85
N GLN A 25 10.18 -9.62 -13.52
CA GLN A 25 9.69 -10.40 -12.39
C GLN A 25 9.30 -11.81 -12.86
N ILE A 26 10.00 -12.81 -12.31
CA ILE A 26 9.65 -14.21 -12.49
C ILE A 26 8.57 -14.56 -11.46
N VAL A 27 7.35 -14.79 -11.91
CA VAL A 27 6.24 -15.25 -11.06
C VAL A 27 5.92 -16.70 -11.41
N LYS A 28 5.81 -17.57 -10.42
CA LYS A 28 5.34 -18.95 -10.60
C LYS A 28 3.84 -19.04 -10.37
N ASP A 29 3.13 -19.73 -11.25
CA ASP A 29 1.71 -20.03 -11.10
C ASP A 29 1.47 -21.11 -10.01
N ASN A 30 0.21 -21.35 -9.65
CA ASN A 30 -0.18 -22.35 -8.66
C ASN A 30 0.18 -23.81 -9.03
N HIS A 31 0.73 -24.04 -10.23
CA HIS A 31 1.22 -25.32 -10.73
C HIS A 31 2.74 -25.35 -10.88
N GLY A 32 3.45 -24.35 -10.33
CA GLY A 32 4.91 -24.28 -10.34
C GLY A 32 5.52 -23.87 -11.68
N ARG A 33 4.72 -23.41 -12.64
CA ARG A 33 5.22 -22.94 -13.95
C ARG A 33 5.67 -21.51 -13.84
N THR A 34 6.88 -21.24 -14.34
CA THR A 34 7.46 -19.90 -14.41
C THR A 34 6.74 -19.09 -15.47
N MET A 35 6.05 -18.04 -15.10
CA MET A 35 5.52 -17.04 -16.03
C MET A 35 6.44 -15.84 -16.04
N GLN A 36 6.98 -15.51 -17.21
CA GLN A 36 7.61 -14.22 -17.46
C GLN A 36 6.50 -13.21 -17.69
N ILE A 37 6.36 -12.25 -16.79
CA ILE A 37 5.51 -11.10 -17.01
C ILE A 37 6.36 -10.09 -17.76
N ASN A 38 6.16 -9.99 -19.08
CA ASN A 38 6.60 -8.83 -19.83
C ASN A 38 5.73 -7.65 -19.38
N ILE A 39 6.31 -6.76 -18.60
CA ILE A 39 5.70 -5.46 -18.33
C ILE A 39 5.74 -4.73 -19.67
N PRO A 40 4.59 -4.37 -20.28
CA PRO A 40 4.62 -3.56 -21.48
C PRO A 40 5.36 -2.27 -21.15
N ASP A 41 6.26 -1.85 -22.02
CA ASP A 41 6.94 -0.56 -21.90
C ASP A 41 5.91 0.51 -21.58
N ALA A 42 6.20 1.31 -20.55
CA ALA A 42 5.40 2.48 -20.26
C ALA A 42 5.28 3.28 -21.56
N PRO A 43 4.06 3.72 -21.97
CA PRO A 43 3.93 4.51 -23.17
C PRO A 43 4.92 5.67 -23.07
N GLU A 44 5.74 5.84 -24.11
CA GLU A 44 6.62 7.00 -24.23
C GLU A 44 5.75 8.25 -24.00
N ILE A 45 5.98 8.91 -22.87
CA ILE A 45 5.39 10.22 -22.65
C ILE A 45 6.08 11.12 -23.67
N MET A 46 5.38 11.40 -24.76
CA MET A 46 5.78 12.44 -25.68
C MET A 46 6.02 13.70 -24.89
N THR A 47 7.27 14.13 -24.83
CA THR A 47 7.66 15.43 -24.30
C THR A 47 7.23 16.50 -25.32
N GLU A 48 5.95 16.81 -25.33
CA GLU A 48 5.49 18.10 -25.80
C GLU A 48 5.16 18.97 -24.58
N THR A 49 6.06 19.92 -24.39
CA THR A 49 5.89 21.22 -23.71
C THR A 49 4.90 21.30 -22.56
N GLY A 50 5.44 21.19 -21.33
CA GLY A 50 4.98 22.06 -20.26
C GLY A 50 3.65 21.74 -19.60
N ALA A 51 3.39 20.48 -19.19
CA ALA A 51 2.42 20.20 -18.14
C ALA A 51 2.96 19.04 -17.31
N GLY A 52 3.71 19.40 -16.27
CA GLY A 52 4.09 18.44 -15.25
C GLY A 52 2.83 17.84 -14.62
N TYR A 53 2.77 16.52 -14.55
CA TYR A 53 1.90 15.86 -13.60
C TYR A 53 2.47 16.11 -12.20
N ALA A 54 2.24 17.31 -11.71
CA ALA A 54 2.24 17.60 -10.29
C ALA A 54 1.00 16.92 -9.73
N GLY A 55 1.19 16.12 -8.68
CA GLY A 55 0.08 15.61 -7.91
C GLY A 55 -0.94 16.71 -7.68
N THR A 56 -2.20 16.41 -7.90
CA THR A 56 -3.31 17.34 -7.89
C THR A 56 -3.36 18.13 -6.59
N LYS A 57 -2.57 19.20 -6.52
CA LYS A 57 -2.95 20.38 -5.79
C LYS A 57 -3.97 21.06 -6.69
N SER A 58 -5.24 20.82 -6.46
CA SER A 58 -6.27 21.71 -6.96
C SER A 58 -6.19 23.03 -6.19
N TYR A 59 -5.18 23.82 -6.51
CA TYR A 59 -5.24 25.25 -6.22
C TYR A 59 -6.15 25.82 -7.29
N VAL A 60 -7.39 26.10 -6.92
CA VAL A 60 -8.19 27.09 -7.61
C VAL A 60 -7.38 28.38 -7.47
N LYS A 61 -6.80 28.85 -8.57
CA LYS A 61 -6.27 30.22 -8.64
C LYS A 61 -7.44 31.13 -8.34
N GLU A 62 -7.30 31.92 -7.28
CA GLU A 62 -8.12 33.07 -7.03
C GLU A 62 -8.17 33.92 -8.30
N ASN A 63 -9.31 33.90 -8.96
CA ASN A 63 -9.80 35.06 -9.67
C ASN A 63 -10.98 35.55 -8.85
N ASP A 64 -10.87 36.79 -8.39
CA ASP A 64 -11.79 37.55 -7.62
C ASP A 64 -13.26 37.21 -7.89
N VAL A 65 -13.84 36.40 -7.04
CA VAL A 65 -15.28 36.39 -6.80
C VAL A 65 -15.42 36.44 -5.29
N ASP A 66 -15.90 37.54 -4.78
CA ASP A 66 -16.35 37.66 -3.40
C ASP A 66 -17.38 36.57 -3.11
N VAL A 67 -16.94 35.45 -2.55
CA VAL A 67 -17.82 34.43 -2.01
C VAL A 67 -18.28 34.94 -0.65
N VAL A 68 -19.39 35.66 -0.65
CA VAL A 68 -20.16 35.91 0.56
C VAL A 68 -20.56 34.55 1.11
N ALA A 69 -19.98 34.17 2.25
CA ALA A 69 -20.38 32.98 2.96
C ALA A 69 -21.81 33.15 3.47
N VAL A 70 -22.77 32.67 2.69
CA VAL A 70 -24.17 32.53 3.11
C VAL A 70 -24.25 31.28 3.96
N PRO A 71 -24.83 31.31 5.17
CA PRO A 71 -25.08 30.10 5.96
C PRO A 71 -26.02 29.17 5.16
N MET A 72 -25.51 28.04 4.72
CA MET A 72 -26.27 27.04 4.00
C MET A 72 -27.28 26.38 4.95
N GLU A 73 -28.57 26.40 4.60
CA GLU A 73 -29.61 25.62 5.26
C GLU A 73 -29.27 24.10 5.11
N MET A 74 -29.67 23.27 6.07
CA MET A 74 -29.29 21.83 6.12
C MET A 74 -29.64 21.05 4.84
N GLU A 75 -30.68 21.44 4.11
CA GLU A 75 -31.06 20.82 2.82
C GLU A 75 -30.06 21.16 1.71
N GLU A 76 -29.54 22.38 1.69
CA GLU A 76 -28.52 22.81 0.72
C GLU A 76 -27.18 22.14 0.97
N GLU A 77 -26.78 21.94 2.25
CA GLU A 77 -25.58 21.21 2.63
C GLU A 77 -25.65 19.76 2.13
N THR A 78 -26.74 19.06 2.35
CA THR A 78 -26.97 17.67 1.91
C THR A 78 -26.85 17.53 0.38
N VAL A 79 -27.44 18.46 -0.37
CA VAL A 79 -27.37 18.48 -1.83
C VAL A 79 -25.94 18.77 -2.32
N ALA A 80 -25.22 19.68 -1.65
CA ALA A 80 -23.85 20.02 -1.98
C ALA A 80 -22.90 18.82 -1.74
N VAL A 81 -23.02 18.15 -0.60
CA VAL A 81 -22.25 16.93 -0.28
C VAL A 81 -22.52 15.84 -1.32
N GLY A 82 -23.77 15.60 -1.69
CA GLY A 82 -24.15 14.63 -2.72
C GLY A 82 -23.52 14.93 -4.08
N ARG A 83 -23.51 16.20 -4.50
CA ARG A 83 -22.86 16.64 -5.75
C ARG A 83 -21.34 16.43 -5.70
N LEU A 84 -20.70 16.74 -4.58
CA LEU A 84 -19.28 16.52 -4.40
C LEU A 84 -18.92 15.02 -4.43
N ILE A 85 -19.67 14.17 -3.74
CA ILE A 85 -19.49 12.72 -3.78
C ILE A 85 -19.59 12.21 -5.21
N ASN A 86 -20.60 12.59 -5.97
CA ASN A 86 -20.75 12.17 -7.36
C ASN A 86 -19.57 12.63 -8.23
N ARG A 87 -19.05 13.85 -7.99
CA ARG A 87 -17.91 14.38 -8.74
C ARG A 87 -16.59 13.67 -8.43
N ILE A 88 -16.33 13.34 -7.15
CA ILE A 88 -15.08 12.68 -6.73
C ILE A 88 -15.12 11.15 -6.85
N SER A 89 -16.29 10.57 -7.07
CA SER A 89 -16.45 9.11 -7.17
C SER A 89 -15.92 8.52 -8.46
N GLY A 90 -15.64 9.34 -9.47
CA GLY A 90 -15.14 8.86 -10.75
C GLY A 90 -15.98 7.71 -11.32
N SER A 91 -15.34 6.58 -11.60
CA SER A 91 -16.00 5.39 -12.13
C SER A 91 -16.72 4.53 -11.08
N LEU A 92 -16.61 4.86 -9.78
CA LEU A 92 -17.22 4.06 -8.70
C LEU A 92 -18.74 4.28 -8.56
N CYS A 93 -19.29 5.36 -9.11
CA CYS A 93 -20.72 5.69 -9.04
C CYS A 93 -21.29 5.65 -7.61
N LEU A 94 -20.59 6.25 -6.66
CA LEU A 94 -20.96 6.24 -5.24
C LEU A 94 -22.16 7.15 -4.95
N SER A 95 -23.10 6.68 -4.12
CA SER A 95 -24.33 7.39 -3.81
C SER A 95 -24.30 7.98 -2.39
N TYR A 96 -24.72 9.24 -2.25
CA TYR A 96 -24.95 9.84 -0.94
C TYR A 96 -26.32 9.45 -0.38
N ASN A 97 -26.35 9.18 0.94
CA ASN A 97 -27.58 8.95 1.69
C ASN A 97 -27.34 9.20 3.21
N PRO A 98 -28.39 9.15 4.06
CA PRO A 98 -28.25 9.38 5.50
C PRO A 98 -27.26 8.46 6.21
N GLU A 99 -27.06 7.22 5.75
CA GLU A 99 -26.06 6.31 6.33
C GLU A 99 -24.65 6.79 6.05
N VAL A 100 -24.38 7.30 4.84
CA VAL A 100 -23.11 7.94 4.47
C VAL A 100 -22.84 9.16 5.35
N GLN A 101 -23.87 10.02 5.57
CA GLN A 101 -23.74 11.20 6.40
C GLN A 101 -23.30 10.87 7.84
N LYS A 102 -23.86 9.83 8.43
CA LYS A 102 -23.45 9.38 9.78
C LYS A 102 -21.95 9.05 9.85
N HIS A 103 -21.39 8.49 8.79
CA HIS A 103 -19.96 8.21 8.72
C HIS A 103 -19.12 9.46 8.46
N ILE A 104 -19.59 10.40 7.63
CA ILE A 104 -18.95 11.71 7.44
C ILE A 104 -18.83 12.43 8.79
N ASP A 105 -19.93 12.52 9.56
CA ASP A 105 -19.96 13.18 10.87
C ASP A 105 -18.96 12.57 11.86
N LYS A 106 -18.70 11.27 11.81
CA LYS A 106 -17.66 10.63 12.63
C LYS A 106 -16.27 11.17 12.31
N TYR A 107 -15.93 11.41 11.06
CA TYR A 107 -14.64 11.96 10.66
C TYR A 107 -14.52 13.45 11.00
N VAL A 108 -15.53 14.26 10.62
CA VAL A 108 -15.40 15.73 10.62
C VAL A 108 -15.82 16.38 11.95
N ARG A 109 -16.64 15.70 12.77
CA ARG A 109 -17.12 16.22 14.05
C ARG A 109 -16.47 15.49 15.24
N GLN A 110 -16.59 14.16 15.28
CA GLN A 110 -16.16 13.36 16.43
C GLN A 110 -14.67 13.00 16.39
N GLY A 111 -14.15 12.68 15.21
CA GLY A 111 -12.81 12.14 14.98
C GLY A 111 -11.83 13.11 14.30
N ARG A 112 -12.00 14.42 14.43
CA ARG A 112 -11.17 15.44 13.73
C ARG A 112 -9.67 15.18 13.85
N ARG A 113 -9.17 14.92 15.06
CA ARG A 113 -7.75 14.62 15.28
C ARG A 113 -7.32 13.31 14.61
N SER A 114 -8.14 12.27 14.70
CA SER A 114 -7.87 11.00 13.99
C SER A 114 -7.86 11.21 12.48
N THR A 115 -8.77 12.02 11.95
CA THR A 115 -8.82 12.38 10.53
C THR A 115 -7.57 13.14 10.10
N SER A 116 -7.07 14.07 10.91
CA SER A 116 -5.81 14.78 10.71
C SER A 116 -4.62 13.82 10.58
N CYS A 117 -4.53 12.82 11.48
CA CYS A 117 -3.51 11.77 11.40
C CYS A 117 -3.69 10.87 10.15
N LEU A 118 -4.93 10.56 9.75
CA LEU A 118 -5.21 9.80 8.53
C LEU A 118 -4.74 10.53 7.28
N LEU A 119 -4.99 11.83 7.19
CA LEU A 119 -4.53 12.66 6.07
C LEU A 119 -3.01 12.63 5.93
N ALA A 120 -2.28 12.75 7.04
CA ALA A 120 -0.83 12.72 7.02
C ALA A 120 -0.28 11.32 6.64
N ARG A 121 -0.88 10.23 7.14
CA ARG A 121 -0.53 8.87 6.73
C ARG A 121 -0.84 8.63 5.25
N ALA A 122 -1.98 9.14 4.77
CA ALA A 122 -2.37 9.01 3.38
C ALA A 122 -1.38 9.67 2.43
N SER A 123 -0.78 10.79 2.79
CA SER A 123 0.27 11.43 1.98
C SER A 123 1.46 10.50 1.70
N TYR A 124 1.80 9.65 2.67
CA TYR A 124 2.87 8.67 2.54
C TYR A 124 2.46 7.41 1.78
N TYR A 125 1.27 6.84 2.09
CA TYR A 125 0.86 5.56 1.54
C TYR A 125 0.16 5.64 0.19
N ASN A 126 -0.55 6.74 -0.12
CA ASN A 126 -1.32 6.87 -1.36
C ASN A 126 -0.48 6.61 -2.62
N PRO A 127 0.75 7.09 -2.78
CA PRO A 127 1.55 6.78 -3.96
C PRO A 127 1.79 5.28 -4.16
N ILE A 128 1.95 4.51 -3.05
CA ILE A 128 2.12 3.06 -3.09
C ILE A 128 0.82 2.37 -3.53
N PHE A 129 -0.32 2.83 -3.03
CA PHE A 129 -1.63 2.29 -3.38
C PHE A 129 -1.99 2.60 -4.83
N GLU A 130 -1.75 3.84 -5.25
CA GLU A 130 -2.00 4.29 -6.62
C GLU A 130 -1.20 3.50 -7.65
N GLU A 131 0.08 3.23 -7.37
CA GLU A 131 0.93 2.38 -8.23
C GLU A 131 0.29 0.99 -8.44
N ALA A 132 -0.14 0.32 -7.36
CA ALA A 132 -0.75 -0.99 -7.44
C ALA A 132 -2.12 -0.97 -8.13
N LEU A 133 -2.95 0.05 -7.88
CA LEU A 133 -4.25 0.21 -8.52
C LEU A 133 -4.11 0.48 -10.02
N LEU A 134 -3.20 1.36 -10.41
CA LEU A 134 -2.90 1.65 -11.82
C LEU A 134 -2.40 0.41 -12.56
N TYR A 135 -1.55 -0.40 -11.91
CA TYR A 135 -1.04 -1.64 -12.50
C TYR A 135 -2.16 -2.60 -12.92
N TYR A 136 -3.26 -2.65 -12.16
CA TYR A 136 -4.43 -3.47 -12.47
C TYR A 136 -5.55 -2.72 -13.20
N GLY A 137 -5.33 -1.46 -13.58
CA GLY A 137 -6.34 -0.63 -14.28
C GLY A 137 -7.56 -0.32 -13.42
N LEU A 138 -7.38 -0.17 -12.11
CA LEU A 138 -8.46 0.05 -11.15
C LEU A 138 -8.67 1.54 -10.83
N PRO A 139 -9.88 1.94 -10.41
CA PRO A 139 -10.15 3.29 -9.94
C PRO A 139 -9.24 3.69 -8.77
N LEU A 140 -8.66 4.89 -8.84
CA LEU A 140 -7.74 5.39 -7.82
C LEU A 140 -8.41 5.70 -6.49
N GLU A 141 -9.71 5.91 -6.49
CA GLU A 141 -10.53 6.14 -5.30
C GLU A 141 -10.46 4.95 -4.33
N LEU A 142 -10.17 3.74 -4.81
CA LEU A 142 -9.98 2.54 -4.00
C LEU A 142 -8.78 2.66 -3.04
N LYS A 143 -7.88 3.62 -3.22
CA LYS A 143 -6.80 3.94 -2.27
C LYS A 143 -7.29 4.33 -0.88
N TYR A 144 -8.56 4.71 -0.75
CA TYR A 144 -9.14 5.04 0.55
C TYR A 144 -9.72 3.82 1.29
N LEU A 145 -9.67 2.63 0.71
CA LEU A 145 -10.08 1.39 1.39
C LEU A 145 -9.24 1.12 2.67
N PRO A 146 -7.91 1.26 2.67
CA PRO A 146 -7.10 1.12 3.88
C PRO A 146 -7.44 2.11 5.01
N VAL A 147 -8.10 3.21 4.71
CA VAL A 147 -8.59 4.16 5.74
C VAL A 147 -9.61 3.49 6.64
N ILE A 148 -10.57 2.76 6.06
CA ILE A 148 -11.62 2.07 6.81
C ILE A 148 -11.18 0.70 7.33
N GLU A 149 -10.20 0.06 6.70
CA GLU A 149 -9.69 -1.25 7.09
C GLU A 149 -8.76 -1.19 8.31
N SER A 150 -7.80 -0.30 8.29
CA SER A 150 -6.73 -0.27 9.28
C SER A 150 -6.46 1.10 9.90
N GLY A 151 -7.16 2.15 9.46
CA GLY A 151 -6.78 3.52 9.77
C GLY A 151 -5.37 3.85 9.25
N LEU A 152 -4.98 3.27 8.12
CA LEU A 152 -3.65 3.38 7.54
C LEU A 152 -2.53 2.93 8.51
N ASN A 153 -2.80 1.92 9.34
CA ASN A 153 -1.82 1.31 10.23
C ASN A 153 -1.29 0.00 9.61
N PRO A 154 -0.04 -0.04 9.14
CA PRO A 154 0.51 -1.23 8.50
C PRO A 154 0.69 -2.41 9.45
N LYS A 155 0.70 -2.17 10.77
CA LYS A 155 0.82 -3.20 11.82
C LYS A 155 -0.53 -3.66 12.37
N ALA A 156 -1.66 -3.19 11.83
CA ALA A 156 -2.97 -3.56 12.32
C ALA A 156 -3.23 -5.07 12.15
N VAL A 157 -3.73 -5.69 13.22
CA VAL A 157 -4.17 -7.09 13.21
C VAL A 157 -5.53 -7.17 13.88
N SER A 158 -6.53 -7.70 13.18
CA SER A 158 -7.88 -7.88 13.71
C SER A 158 -7.98 -9.11 14.61
N GLY A 159 -9.01 -9.15 15.46
CA GLY A 159 -9.29 -10.33 16.28
C GLY A 159 -9.57 -11.62 15.47
N LYS A 160 -9.90 -11.51 14.19
CA LYS A 160 -10.10 -12.62 13.25
C LYS A 160 -8.83 -12.99 12.47
N GLY A 161 -7.72 -12.26 12.70
CA GLY A 161 -6.42 -12.52 12.06
C GLY A 161 -6.21 -11.86 10.70
N ALA A 162 -7.08 -10.94 10.28
CA ALA A 162 -6.78 -10.06 9.15
C ALA A 162 -5.64 -9.11 9.52
N ALA A 163 -4.75 -8.77 8.59
CA ALA A 163 -3.54 -8.02 8.91
C ALA A 163 -3.13 -7.01 7.83
N GLY A 164 -2.44 -5.96 8.27
CA GLY A 164 -1.84 -4.93 7.44
C GLY A 164 -2.80 -3.82 7.03
N LEU A 165 -2.32 -2.95 6.14
CA LEU A 165 -3.08 -1.80 5.62
C LEU A 165 -4.42 -2.20 5.01
N TRP A 166 -4.44 -3.30 4.26
CA TRP A 166 -5.57 -3.84 3.51
C TRP A 166 -6.36 -4.90 4.25
N GLN A 167 -6.02 -5.23 5.51
CA GLN A 167 -6.66 -6.23 6.35
C GLN A 167 -6.91 -7.57 5.62
N LEU A 168 -5.89 -8.08 4.95
CA LEU A 168 -5.98 -9.36 4.26
C LEU A 168 -5.99 -10.53 5.24
N MET A 169 -6.94 -11.47 5.06
CA MET A 169 -6.94 -12.72 5.81
C MET A 169 -5.75 -13.61 5.38
N PRO A 170 -5.21 -14.48 6.26
CA PRO A 170 -4.08 -15.36 5.91
C PRO A 170 -4.32 -16.20 4.67
N ALA A 171 -5.53 -16.76 4.52
CA ALA A 171 -5.90 -17.57 3.35
C ALA A 171 -5.87 -16.71 2.07
N THR A 172 -6.47 -15.51 2.13
CA THR A 172 -6.47 -14.55 1.01
C THR A 172 -5.05 -14.11 0.67
N GLY A 173 -4.22 -13.76 1.67
CA GLY A 173 -2.83 -13.38 1.42
C GLY A 173 -2.07 -14.47 0.65
N ARG A 174 -2.16 -15.74 1.08
CA ARG A 174 -1.53 -16.87 0.38
C ARG A 174 -2.09 -17.10 -1.02
N GLN A 175 -3.41 -16.93 -1.22
CA GLN A 175 -4.05 -17.04 -2.54
C GLN A 175 -3.47 -16.02 -3.53
N TYR A 176 -3.07 -14.84 -3.04
CA TYR A 176 -2.44 -13.79 -3.84
C TYR A 176 -0.91 -13.73 -3.68
N ASN A 177 -0.29 -14.88 -3.36
CA ASN A 177 1.15 -15.12 -3.32
C ASN A 177 1.92 -14.33 -2.25
N LEU A 178 1.27 -13.90 -1.17
CA LEU A 178 1.95 -13.31 -0.04
C LEU A 178 2.57 -14.39 0.86
N GLN A 179 3.82 -14.23 1.22
CA GLN A 179 4.50 -15.08 2.19
C GLN A 179 4.03 -14.74 3.61
N ILE A 180 3.65 -15.78 4.35
CA ILE A 180 3.22 -15.66 5.75
C ILE A 180 3.85 -16.82 6.52
N ASN A 181 4.96 -16.53 7.19
CA ASN A 181 5.74 -17.50 7.95
C ASN A 181 6.28 -16.87 9.26
N THR A 182 7.20 -17.55 9.94
CA THR A 182 7.77 -17.10 11.22
C THR A 182 8.62 -15.84 11.09
N PHE A 183 9.28 -15.62 9.95
CA PHE A 183 10.17 -14.49 9.71
C PHE A 183 9.47 -13.31 9.04
N VAL A 184 8.54 -13.60 8.14
CA VAL A 184 7.91 -12.60 7.27
C VAL A 184 6.40 -12.76 7.25
N ASP A 185 5.69 -11.64 7.30
CA ASP A 185 4.27 -11.54 7.01
C ASP A 185 4.03 -10.43 5.99
N GLU A 186 3.98 -10.78 4.72
CA GLU A 186 3.88 -9.82 3.61
C GLU A 186 2.51 -9.13 3.52
N ARG A 187 1.54 -9.53 4.34
CA ARG A 187 0.30 -8.75 4.52
C ARG A 187 0.56 -7.40 5.19
N LEU A 188 1.67 -7.31 5.95
CA LEU A 188 2.14 -6.07 6.59
C LEU A 188 3.03 -5.24 5.67
N ASP A 189 3.54 -5.81 4.57
CA ASP A 189 4.33 -5.11 3.58
C ASP A 189 3.43 -4.12 2.79
N PRO A 190 3.69 -2.80 2.85
CA PRO A 190 2.82 -1.82 2.19
C PRO A 190 2.73 -2.02 0.69
N ILE A 191 3.80 -2.48 0.05
CA ILE A 191 3.85 -2.66 -1.41
C ILE A 191 3.18 -3.97 -1.80
N LYS A 192 3.69 -5.11 -1.30
CA LYS A 192 3.21 -6.44 -1.68
C LYS A 192 1.72 -6.62 -1.34
N SER A 193 1.28 -6.15 -0.17
CA SER A 193 -0.13 -6.22 0.20
C SER A 193 -1.01 -5.35 -0.69
N SER A 194 -0.51 -4.21 -1.18
CA SER A 194 -1.27 -3.36 -2.11
C SER A 194 -1.49 -4.05 -3.47
N TYR A 195 -0.46 -4.69 -4.02
CA TYR A 195 -0.63 -5.46 -5.26
C TYR A 195 -1.56 -6.67 -5.06
N ALA A 196 -1.47 -7.37 -3.93
CA ALA A 196 -2.37 -8.47 -3.61
C ALA A 196 -3.83 -7.99 -3.47
N ALA A 197 -4.07 -6.89 -2.77
CA ALA A 197 -5.40 -6.31 -2.59
C ALA A 197 -5.97 -5.76 -3.92
N ALA A 198 -5.16 -5.08 -4.73
CA ALA A 198 -5.59 -4.61 -6.04
C ALA A 198 -5.98 -5.77 -6.96
N ARG A 199 -5.22 -6.87 -6.97
CA ARG A 199 -5.57 -8.07 -7.71
C ARG A 199 -6.88 -8.71 -7.22
N LEU A 200 -7.06 -8.80 -5.89
CA LEU A 200 -8.32 -9.28 -5.29
C LEU A 200 -9.50 -8.40 -5.74
N LEU A 201 -9.37 -7.08 -5.70
CA LEU A 201 -10.40 -6.14 -6.13
C LEU A 201 -10.73 -6.32 -7.62
N ALA A 202 -9.71 -6.51 -8.48
CA ALA A 202 -9.90 -6.79 -9.91
C ALA A 202 -10.67 -8.10 -10.13
N ASP A 203 -10.35 -9.16 -9.38
CA ASP A 203 -11.04 -10.45 -9.50
C ASP A 203 -12.49 -10.38 -8.98
N LEU A 204 -12.74 -9.61 -7.93
CA LEU A 204 -14.10 -9.33 -7.46
C LEU A 204 -14.89 -8.50 -8.47
N TYR A 205 -14.26 -7.52 -9.11
CA TYR A 205 -14.94 -6.71 -10.13
C TYR A 205 -15.31 -7.52 -11.38
N LYS A 206 -14.44 -8.43 -11.83
CA LYS A 206 -14.79 -9.39 -12.89
C LYS A 206 -16.03 -10.23 -12.57
N ARG A 207 -16.25 -10.52 -11.28
CA ARG A 207 -17.39 -11.32 -10.82
C ARG A 207 -18.68 -10.53 -10.71
N PHE A 208 -18.63 -9.31 -10.15
CA PHE A 208 -19.82 -8.55 -9.78
C PHE A 208 -20.16 -7.38 -10.71
N GLY A 209 -19.16 -6.81 -11.38
CA GLY A 209 -19.34 -5.68 -12.32
C GLY A 209 -19.77 -4.36 -11.68
N ASP A 210 -19.97 -4.33 -10.36
CA ASP A 210 -20.41 -3.16 -9.60
C ASP A 210 -19.50 -2.96 -8.38
N TRP A 211 -19.02 -1.73 -8.16
CA TRP A 211 -18.06 -1.44 -7.12
C TRP A 211 -18.64 -1.52 -5.71
N SER A 212 -19.92 -1.20 -5.50
CA SER A 212 -20.55 -1.35 -4.19
C SER A 212 -20.67 -2.81 -3.79
N LEU A 213 -20.95 -3.70 -4.76
CA LEU A 213 -20.96 -5.15 -4.56
C LEU A 213 -19.53 -5.68 -4.34
N VAL A 214 -18.53 -5.13 -5.05
CA VAL A 214 -17.11 -5.48 -4.85
C VAL A 214 -16.67 -5.14 -3.43
N LEU A 215 -16.96 -3.93 -2.95
CA LEU A 215 -16.64 -3.49 -1.59
C LEU A 215 -17.34 -4.38 -0.54
N ALA A 216 -18.62 -4.70 -0.74
CA ALA A 216 -19.34 -5.63 0.12
C ALA A 216 -18.68 -7.02 0.13
N ALA A 217 -18.28 -7.52 -1.05
CA ALA A 217 -17.64 -8.82 -1.20
C ALA A 217 -16.21 -8.86 -0.62
N TYR A 218 -15.49 -7.76 -0.69
CA TYR A 218 -14.20 -7.60 -0.04
C TYR A 218 -14.32 -7.79 1.48
N ASN A 219 -15.33 -7.16 2.09
CA ASN A 219 -15.58 -7.23 3.54
C ASN A 219 -16.13 -8.59 4.00
N CYS A 220 -17.21 -9.09 3.38
CA CYS A 220 -17.90 -10.30 3.89
C CYS A 220 -17.63 -11.58 3.08
N GLY A 221 -16.89 -11.49 2.00
CA GLY A 221 -16.63 -12.57 1.07
C GLY A 221 -17.67 -12.70 -0.05
N PRO A 222 -17.23 -13.12 -1.24
CA PRO A 222 -18.06 -13.11 -2.46
C PRO A 222 -19.29 -14.04 -2.36
N THR A 223 -19.23 -15.15 -1.63
CA THR A 223 -20.35 -16.07 -1.49
C THR A 223 -21.55 -15.43 -0.81
N ARG A 224 -21.33 -14.62 0.24
CA ARG A 224 -22.44 -13.95 0.94
C ARG A 224 -23.15 -12.95 0.07
N VAL A 225 -22.40 -12.20 -0.75
CA VAL A 225 -22.96 -11.24 -1.71
C VAL A 225 -23.76 -11.99 -2.79
N SER A 226 -23.21 -13.06 -3.37
CA SER A 226 -23.94 -13.87 -4.36
C SER A 226 -25.24 -14.44 -3.81
N ASN A 227 -25.22 -14.98 -2.60
CA ASN A 227 -26.44 -15.51 -1.95
C ASN A 227 -27.49 -14.40 -1.68
N ALA A 228 -27.06 -13.17 -1.39
CA ALA A 228 -27.98 -12.04 -1.21
C ALA A 228 -28.60 -11.64 -2.55
N ILE A 229 -27.82 -11.61 -3.64
CA ILE A 229 -28.29 -11.34 -5.01
C ILE A 229 -29.33 -12.38 -5.44
N GLU A 230 -29.07 -13.68 -5.24
CA GLU A 230 -30.01 -14.76 -5.58
C GLU A 230 -31.34 -14.61 -4.86
N LYS A 231 -31.32 -14.28 -3.55
CA LYS A 231 -32.52 -14.10 -2.73
C LYS A 231 -33.41 -12.93 -3.16
N THR A 232 -32.85 -11.96 -3.89
CA THR A 232 -33.58 -10.80 -4.41
C THR A 232 -33.97 -10.95 -5.88
N GLY A 233 -33.94 -12.17 -6.42
CA GLY A 233 -34.26 -12.41 -7.83
C GLY A 233 -33.19 -11.91 -8.79
N ASN A 234 -31.93 -12.05 -8.42
CA ASN A 234 -30.74 -11.60 -9.16
C ASN A 234 -30.61 -10.04 -9.26
N ASN A 235 -31.08 -9.33 -8.24
CA ASN A 235 -30.86 -7.90 -8.17
C ASN A 235 -29.41 -7.60 -7.81
N THR A 236 -28.71 -6.82 -8.64
CA THR A 236 -27.31 -6.44 -8.49
C THR A 236 -27.11 -5.04 -7.90
N ASP A 237 -28.16 -4.38 -7.43
CA ASP A 237 -28.06 -3.13 -6.69
C ASP A 237 -27.71 -3.41 -5.22
N PHE A 238 -26.61 -2.85 -4.72
CA PHE A 238 -26.19 -2.98 -3.32
C PHE A 238 -27.28 -2.56 -2.33
N TRP A 239 -27.99 -1.48 -2.59
CA TRP A 239 -29.02 -0.96 -1.68
C TRP A 239 -30.25 -1.85 -1.63
N GLN A 240 -30.52 -2.63 -2.68
CA GLN A 240 -31.63 -3.60 -2.70
C GLN A 240 -31.28 -4.87 -1.95
N ILE A 241 -30.00 -5.28 -1.90
CA ILE A 241 -29.57 -6.45 -1.14
C ILE A 241 -29.10 -6.10 0.28
N TYR A 242 -29.08 -4.82 0.63
CA TYR A 242 -28.50 -4.26 1.87
C TYR A 242 -28.96 -5.02 3.14
N GLU A 243 -30.26 -5.23 3.32
CA GLU A 243 -30.80 -5.88 4.51
C GLU A 243 -30.44 -7.38 4.61
N LEU A 244 -30.06 -8.02 3.52
CA LEU A 244 -29.64 -9.41 3.48
C LEU A 244 -28.14 -9.60 3.79
N LEU A 245 -27.38 -8.50 3.81
CA LEU A 245 -25.96 -8.52 4.12
C LEU A 245 -25.73 -8.50 5.64
N PRO A 246 -24.57 -9.04 6.11
CA PRO A 246 -24.17 -8.91 7.52
C PRO A 246 -24.17 -7.45 7.98
N LYS A 247 -24.55 -7.20 9.24
CA LYS A 247 -24.62 -5.85 9.80
C LYS A 247 -23.31 -5.05 9.63
N GLU A 248 -22.17 -5.69 9.77
CA GLU A 248 -20.85 -5.09 9.54
C GLU A 248 -20.72 -4.60 8.09
N THR A 249 -21.12 -5.44 7.13
CA THR A 249 -21.02 -5.15 5.69
C THR A 249 -21.97 -4.04 5.25
N ARG A 250 -23.15 -3.92 5.86
CA ARG A 250 -24.08 -2.82 5.58
C ARG A 250 -23.44 -1.45 5.84
N GLY A 251 -22.68 -1.32 6.93
CA GLY A 251 -21.96 -0.08 7.25
C GLY A 251 -20.67 0.14 6.45
N TYR A 252 -20.16 -0.89 5.77
CA TYR A 252 -18.85 -0.85 5.12
C TYR A 252 -18.84 0.04 3.87
N VAL A 253 -19.81 -0.14 2.96
CA VAL A 253 -19.90 0.69 1.76
C VAL A 253 -20.17 2.17 2.09
N PRO A 254 -21.14 2.51 2.99
CA PRO A 254 -21.29 3.88 3.47
C PRO A 254 -20.02 4.46 4.11
N ALA A 255 -19.27 3.67 4.89
CA ALA A 255 -18.02 4.10 5.49
C ALA A 255 -16.94 4.41 4.44
N PHE A 256 -16.84 3.59 3.38
CA PHE A 256 -15.92 3.84 2.27
C PHE A 256 -16.29 5.14 1.51
N ILE A 257 -17.57 5.34 1.22
CA ILE A 257 -18.05 6.57 0.56
C ILE A 257 -17.68 7.80 1.39
N ALA A 258 -17.91 7.74 2.71
CA ALA A 258 -17.57 8.83 3.62
C ALA A 258 -16.06 9.07 3.72
N ALA A 259 -15.23 8.00 3.77
CA ALA A 259 -13.79 8.12 3.75
C ALA A 259 -13.29 8.79 2.47
N ASN A 260 -13.80 8.34 1.30
CA ASN A 260 -13.48 8.94 0.00
C ASN A 260 -13.83 10.45 0.00
N TYR A 261 -15.03 10.82 0.45
CA TYR A 261 -15.44 12.21 0.53
C TYR A 261 -14.53 13.03 1.46
N VAL A 262 -14.33 12.58 2.70
CA VAL A 262 -13.60 13.37 3.70
C VAL A 262 -12.11 13.50 3.31
N MET A 263 -11.50 12.45 2.79
CA MET A 263 -10.09 12.47 2.37
C MET A 263 -9.83 13.40 1.16
N ASN A 264 -10.87 13.76 0.40
CA ASN A 264 -10.79 14.74 -0.69
C ASN A 264 -11.24 16.15 -0.27
N CYS A 265 -12.19 16.27 0.68
CA CYS A 265 -12.84 17.53 1.03
C CYS A 265 -12.50 18.01 2.47
N TYR A 266 -11.44 17.50 3.08
CA TYR A 266 -11.06 17.80 4.47
C TYR A 266 -10.84 19.29 4.74
N ALA A 267 -10.38 20.05 3.74
CA ALA A 267 -10.13 21.48 3.84
C ALA A 267 -11.41 22.28 4.11
N GLU A 268 -12.55 21.84 3.57
CA GLU A 268 -13.87 22.46 3.79
C GLU A 268 -14.30 22.39 5.26
N TYR A 269 -13.74 21.43 5.99
CA TYR A 269 -13.99 21.26 7.43
C TYR A 269 -12.85 21.85 8.30
N ASN A 270 -11.92 22.61 7.73
CA ASN A 270 -10.75 23.15 8.43
C ASN A 270 -9.98 22.05 9.20
N ILE A 271 -9.80 20.89 8.57
CA ILE A 271 -8.95 19.80 9.09
C ILE A 271 -7.65 19.82 8.32
N LEU A 272 -6.51 19.88 9.00
CA LEU A 272 -5.18 19.90 8.40
C LEU A 272 -4.43 18.60 8.77
N PRO A 273 -3.58 18.06 7.88
CA PRO A 273 -2.72 16.93 8.20
C PRO A 273 -1.82 17.20 9.41
N GLU A 274 -1.77 16.29 10.38
CA GLU A 274 -0.89 16.36 11.54
C GLU A 274 0.37 15.51 11.28
N PRO A 275 1.60 15.99 11.59
CA PRO A 275 2.83 15.22 11.37
C PRO A 275 2.77 13.83 12.03
N THR A 276 3.22 12.79 11.33
CA THR A 276 3.14 11.39 11.79
C THR A 276 4.49 10.74 12.05
N GLY A 277 5.60 11.44 11.84
CA GLY A 277 6.94 10.86 11.92
C GLY A 277 7.31 9.94 10.74
N LEU A 278 6.40 9.73 9.78
CA LEU A 278 6.74 9.06 8.52
C LEU A 278 7.62 9.99 7.66
N PRO A 279 8.56 9.44 6.87
CA PRO A 279 9.37 10.26 5.96
C PRO A 279 8.49 10.86 4.87
N GLU A 280 8.94 11.96 4.26
CA GLU A 280 8.20 12.62 3.19
C GLU A 280 7.97 11.69 1.99
N ARG A 281 8.97 10.86 1.68
CA ARG A 281 8.91 9.87 0.59
C ARG A 281 9.59 8.58 0.99
N ALA A 282 9.01 7.46 0.54
CA ALA A 282 9.64 6.15 0.62
C ALA A 282 10.60 5.94 -0.55
N GLY A 283 11.82 5.49 -0.24
CA GLY A 283 12.74 4.89 -1.20
C GLY A 283 12.67 3.37 -1.10
N ARG A 284 12.93 2.69 -2.20
CA ARG A 284 12.89 1.23 -2.30
C ARG A 284 14.28 0.71 -2.64
N VAL A 285 14.79 -0.25 -1.85
CA VAL A 285 16.06 -0.93 -2.14
C VAL A 285 15.85 -2.44 -2.13
N VAL A 286 16.72 -3.15 -2.84
CA VAL A 286 16.75 -4.62 -2.89
C VAL A 286 17.89 -5.13 -2.05
N VAL A 287 17.60 -6.08 -1.18
CA VAL A 287 18.55 -6.80 -0.33
C VAL A 287 18.68 -8.21 -0.90
N THR A 288 19.90 -8.66 -1.17
CA THR A 288 20.18 -9.96 -1.81
C THR A 288 20.78 -11.00 -0.87
N GLU A 289 21.17 -10.61 0.32
CA GLU A 289 21.64 -11.51 1.38
C GLU A 289 20.87 -11.21 2.68
N ASP A 290 20.74 -12.19 3.54
CA ASP A 290 20.11 -12.02 4.85
C ASP A 290 20.87 -10.96 5.67
N VAL A 291 20.16 -9.98 6.21
CA VAL A 291 20.80 -8.89 6.96
C VAL A 291 19.90 -8.40 8.08
N SER A 292 20.49 -8.04 9.21
CA SER A 292 19.77 -7.47 10.34
C SER A 292 19.34 -6.02 10.08
N LEU A 293 18.09 -5.68 10.43
CA LEU A 293 17.60 -4.30 10.39
C LEU A 293 18.45 -3.39 11.30
N THR A 294 18.93 -3.89 12.44
CA THR A 294 19.84 -3.14 13.32
C THR A 294 21.15 -2.79 12.62
N LYS A 295 21.75 -3.71 11.86
CA LYS A 295 22.95 -3.42 11.06
C LYS A 295 22.69 -2.34 10.01
N ILE A 296 21.60 -2.48 9.27
CA ILE A 296 21.21 -1.49 8.27
C ILE A 296 21.02 -0.11 8.90
N ALA A 297 20.27 -0.03 10.01
CA ALA A 297 20.01 1.21 10.72
C ALA A 297 21.30 1.90 11.18
N ASN A 298 22.25 1.12 11.71
CA ASN A 298 23.57 1.64 12.12
C ASN A 298 24.35 2.24 10.94
N VAL A 299 24.42 1.54 9.80
CA VAL A 299 25.11 2.03 8.59
C VAL A 299 24.43 3.29 8.03
N LEU A 300 23.11 3.35 8.10
CA LEU A 300 22.33 4.50 7.63
C LEU A 300 22.28 5.66 8.63
N ASN A 301 22.84 5.48 9.82
CA ASN A 301 22.72 6.43 10.94
C ASN A 301 21.26 6.86 11.13
N MET A 302 20.40 5.90 11.43
CA MET A 302 18.97 6.10 11.71
C MET A 302 18.51 5.21 12.88
N ASP A 303 17.39 5.58 13.50
CA ASP A 303 16.80 4.73 14.54
C ASP A 303 16.26 3.43 13.91
N VAL A 304 16.61 2.30 14.49
CA VAL A 304 16.09 1.00 14.08
C VAL A 304 14.58 0.89 14.26
N ALA A 305 13.98 1.64 15.19
CA ALA A 305 12.54 1.68 15.37
C ALA A 305 11.83 2.32 14.16
N ASP A 306 12.43 3.36 13.56
CA ASP A 306 11.93 3.99 12.35
C ASP A 306 12.04 3.02 11.15
N LEU A 307 13.18 2.33 11.02
CA LEU A 307 13.36 1.33 9.98
C LEU A 307 12.35 0.17 10.10
N ARG A 308 12.11 -0.32 11.32
CA ARG A 308 11.06 -1.32 11.59
C ARG A 308 9.65 -0.81 11.33
N ALA A 309 9.41 0.49 11.55
CA ALA A 309 8.11 1.09 11.27
C ALA A 309 7.80 1.12 9.77
N LEU A 310 8.82 1.34 8.93
CA LEU A 310 8.72 1.32 7.48
C LEU A 310 8.61 -0.10 6.92
N ASN A 311 9.12 -1.12 7.64
CA ASN A 311 9.23 -2.51 7.19
C ASN A 311 8.56 -3.49 8.17
N PRO A 312 7.28 -3.34 8.47
CA PRO A 312 6.60 -4.13 9.50
C PRO A 312 6.41 -5.60 9.12
N GLN A 313 6.64 -5.98 7.86
CA GLN A 313 6.58 -7.35 7.38
C GLN A 313 7.66 -8.26 7.99
N TYR A 314 8.81 -7.72 8.41
CA TYR A 314 9.88 -8.49 9.02
C TYR A 314 9.58 -8.67 10.51
N ARG A 315 9.14 -9.88 10.90
CA ARG A 315 8.72 -10.21 12.28
C ARG A 315 9.87 -10.31 13.26
N GLN A 316 11.05 -10.66 12.75
CA GLN A 316 12.31 -10.70 13.48
C GLN A 316 13.20 -9.58 12.93
N ASP A 317 14.25 -9.25 13.65
CA ASP A 317 15.17 -8.19 13.25
C ASP A 317 16.09 -8.58 12.06
N ILE A 318 15.54 -9.36 11.13
CA ILE A 318 16.27 -9.92 9.98
C ILE A 318 15.43 -9.75 8.73
N VAL A 319 16.00 -9.13 7.71
CA VAL A 319 15.50 -9.16 6.34
C VAL A 319 15.87 -10.50 5.74
N LYS A 320 14.91 -11.42 5.60
CA LYS A 320 15.11 -12.74 5.00
C LYS A 320 14.91 -12.69 3.49
N THR A 321 15.90 -13.16 2.74
CA THR A 321 15.90 -13.24 1.28
C THR A 321 15.44 -14.62 0.81
N THR A 322 14.15 -14.94 1.00
CA THR A 322 13.61 -16.30 0.80
C THR A 322 13.61 -16.78 -0.65
N GLU A 323 13.73 -15.87 -1.63
CA GLU A 323 13.78 -16.18 -3.07
C GLU A 323 14.98 -15.50 -3.75
N GLY A 324 16.06 -15.30 -3.00
CA GLY A 324 17.28 -14.65 -3.47
C GLY A 324 17.25 -13.12 -3.40
N ALA A 325 16.12 -12.51 -3.07
CA ALA A 325 16.00 -11.06 -2.88
C ALA A 325 14.84 -10.69 -1.96
N ALA A 326 14.98 -9.57 -1.25
CA ALA A 326 13.94 -8.98 -0.43
C ALA A 326 13.88 -7.47 -0.66
N THR A 327 12.69 -6.87 -0.53
CA THR A 327 12.52 -5.43 -0.67
C THR A 327 12.53 -4.77 0.70
N LEU A 328 13.27 -3.67 0.83
CA LEU A 328 13.33 -2.84 2.02
C LEU A 328 12.91 -1.41 1.66
N LEU A 329 12.02 -0.84 2.47
CA LEU A 329 11.66 0.57 2.41
C LEU A 329 12.58 1.39 3.31
N LEU A 330 13.07 2.49 2.77
CA LEU A 330 13.91 3.48 3.46
C LEU A 330 13.33 4.88 3.23
N PRO A 331 13.66 5.87 4.06
CA PRO A 331 13.53 7.26 3.65
C PRO A 331 14.29 7.49 2.34
N SER A 332 13.71 8.21 1.39
CA SER A 332 14.30 8.39 0.04
C SER A 332 15.71 8.97 0.07
N GLU A 333 16.01 9.85 1.01
CA GLU A 333 17.33 10.44 1.24
C GLU A 333 18.39 9.42 1.74
N LYS A 334 17.95 8.28 2.28
CA LYS A 334 18.86 7.21 2.76
C LYS A 334 19.19 6.17 1.69
N VAL A 335 18.49 6.14 0.57
CA VAL A 335 18.70 5.15 -0.50
C VAL A 335 20.12 5.19 -1.03
N LYS A 336 20.65 6.39 -1.33
CA LYS A 336 22.04 6.52 -1.80
C LYS A 336 23.06 6.00 -0.78
N CYS A 337 22.89 6.37 0.48
CA CYS A 337 23.77 5.90 1.56
C CYS A 337 23.73 4.36 1.68
N PHE A 338 22.56 3.74 1.54
CA PHE A 338 22.43 2.28 1.51
C PHE A 338 23.20 1.68 0.33
N THR A 339 22.99 2.18 -0.89
CA THR A 339 23.64 1.68 -2.10
C THR A 339 25.15 1.77 -2.03
N ASP A 340 25.68 2.88 -1.50
CA ASP A 340 27.12 3.11 -1.37
C ASP A 340 27.78 2.19 -0.33
N ASN A 341 27.02 1.64 0.64
CA ASN A 341 27.54 0.83 1.76
C ASN A 341 27.04 -0.61 1.77
N VAL A 342 26.28 -1.07 0.76
CA VAL A 342 25.65 -2.40 0.76
C VAL A 342 26.68 -3.54 0.83
N SER A 343 27.83 -3.42 0.16
CA SER A 343 28.92 -4.42 0.21
C SER A 343 29.46 -4.62 1.63
N GLN A 344 29.66 -3.54 2.36
CA GLN A 344 30.13 -3.56 3.76
C GLN A 344 29.10 -4.25 4.70
N LEU A 345 27.80 -4.08 4.41
CA LEU A 345 26.74 -4.77 5.15
C LEU A 345 26.86 -6.29 5.03
N TYR A 346 27.12 -6.80 3.83
CA TYR A 346 27.23 -8.24 3.58
C TYR A 346 28.54 -8.84 4.08
N GLU A 347 29.68 -8.17 3.90
CA GLU A 347 30.97 -8.62 4.42
C GLU A 347 30.96 -8.78 5.94
N SER A 348 30.41 -7.82 6.67
CA SER A 348 30.30 -7.90 8.12
C SER A 348 29.35 -9.01 8.61
N SER A 349 28.40 -9.47 7.76
CA SER A 349 27.52 -10.60 8.08
C SER A 349 28.26 -11.93 7.95
N LYS A 350 29.06 -12.12 6.92
CA LYS A 350 29.87 -13.32 6.70
C LYS A 350 30.91 -13.53 7.82
N ASN A 351 31.62 -12.50 8.20
CA ASN A 351 32.59 -12.56 9.30
C ASN A 351 31.94 -12.94 10.64
N THR A 352 30.69 -12.52 10.88
CA THR A 352 29.99 -12.88 12.13
C THR A 352 29.54 -14.34 12.11
N GLU A 353 29.09 -14.87 10.97
CA GLU A 353 28.69 -16.28 10.82
C GLU A 353 29.92 -17.21 10.91
N GLU A 354 31.03 -16.85 10.28
CA GLU A 354 32.28 -17.59 10.40
C GLU A 354 32.78 -17.65 11.86
N GLN A 355 32.77 -16.53 12.58
CA GLN A 355 33.13 -16.49 13.99
C GLN A 355 32.20 -17.33 14.88
N GLN A 356 30.90 -17.35 14.60
CA GLN A 356 29.93 -18.19 15.32
C GLN A 356 30.13 -19.65 15.04
N LEU A 357 30.43 -20.06 13.79
CA LEU A 357 30.74 -21.41 13.40
C LEU A 357 32.06 -21.90 14.06
N GLU A 358 33.09 -21.08 14.07
CA GLU A 358 34.36 -21.39 14.75
C GLU A 358 34.15 -21.53 16.26
N MET A 359 33.35 -20.66 16.88
CA MET A 359 33.08 -20.75 18.32
C MET A 359 32.27 -22.01 18.66
N THR A 360 31.26 -22.36 17.85
CA THR A 360 30.47 -23.58 18.03
C THR A 360 31.33 -24.84 17.87
N ALA A 361 32.17 -24.88 16.83
CA ALA A 361 33.11 -26.00 16.61
C ALA A 361 34.15 -26.13 17.75
N ARG A 362 34.52 -25.00 18.36
CA ARG A 362 35.42 -24.99 19.54
C ARG A 362 34.73 -25.55 20.78
N ILE A 363 33.50 -25.17 21.05
CA ILE A 363 32.69 -25.69 22.16
C ILE A 363 32.45 -27.20 21.98
N GLU A 364 32.11 -27.65 20.78
CA GLU A 364 31.93 -29.08 20.51
C GLU A 364 33.22 -29.89 20.74
N LYS A 365 34.38 -29.37 20.35
CA LYS A 365 35.68 -30.00 20.63
C LYS A 365 36.03 -30.06 22.11
N GLU A 366 35.72 -28.99 22.88
CA GLU A 366 35.93 -28.93 24.33
C GLU A 366 34.99 -29.88 25.08
N THR A 367 33.75 -30.05 24.63
CA THR A 367 32.80 -31.02 25.21
C THR A 367 33.10 -32.46 24.89
N MET A 368 33.70 -32.75 23.73
CA MET A 368 34.18 -34.10 23.38
C MET A 368 35.47 -34.51 24.14
N HIS A 369 36.26 -33.53 24.55
CA HIS A 369 37.55 -33.80 25.26
C HIS A 369 37.38 -33.93 26.78
N ASN A 370 36.19 -33.62 27.35
CA ASN A 370 35.95 -33.73 28.78
C ASN A 370 34.61 -34.47 29.07
N PRO A 371 34.53 -35.80 28.83
CA PRO A 371 33.30 -36.57 29.03
C PRO A 371 32.99 -36.88 30.50
N HIS A 372 33.77 -36.36 31.47
CA HIS A 372 33.60 -36.61 32.90
C HIS A 372 33.83 -35.34 33.71
N SER A 373 32.82 -34.45 33.79
CA SER A 373 32.63 -33.52 34.92
C SER A 373 31.19 -33.38 35.24
#